data_4d1dd6772b1ae7ec4f192f494392117f
#
_entry.id   4d1dd6772b1ae7ec4f192f494392117f
#
_cell.length_a   1.000
_cell.length_b   1.000
_cell.length_c   1.000
_cell.angle_alpha   90.00
_cell.angle_beta   90.00
_cell.angle_gamma   90.00
#
_symmetry.space_group_name_H-M   'P 1'
#
loop_
_entity.id
_entity.type
_entity.pdbx_description
1 polymer ?
#
loop_
_entity_poly.entity_id
_entity_poly.type
_entity_poly.pdbx_seq_one_letter_code
_entity_poly.pdbx_strand_id
1 'polypeptide(L)'
;PAVNGGRPSSFKRNMHSGGPRWLHYNISLVTQAVRPDFTIIDGVEGMEGDGPISGTPVDHRIALAGEDAVAVDSMCCKLMDISLEDVGYLNYLAATGYGNIDYNKIDIIGSENPDNHIKKYKLASNADYQLEWKEPLNLPSQFGSTPRRPAQ
;
A
#
# COMPACT_ATOMS: atom_id res chain seq x y z
N PRO A 1 -6.53 -18.54 0.80
CA PRO A 1 -6.73 -19.70 1.64
C PRO A 1 -5.41 -20.35 1.96
N ALA A 2 -4.87 -20.05 3.14
CA ALA A 2 -3.71 -20.76 3.67
C ALA A 2 -4.20 -22.11 4.20
N VAL A 3 -4.21 -23.10 3.34
CA VAL A 3 -4.74 -24.42 3.65
C VAL A 3 -3.67 -25.43 4.03
N ASN A 4 -2.47 -24.98 4.29
CA ASN A 4 -1.44 -25.89 4.78
C ASN A 4 -0.91 -25.31 6.08
N GLY A 5 -1.24 -25.94 7.19
CA GLY A 5 -0.84 -25.72 8.58
C GLY A 5 0.54 -25.11 8.88
N GLY A 6 0.95 -24.18 8.03
CA GLY A 6 2.15 -23.38 8.20
C GLY A 6 2.01 -22.42 9.35
N ARG A 7 3.04 -22.34 10.17
CA ARG A 7 3.12 -21.40 11.28
C ARG A 7 2.89 -19.98 10.79
N PRO A 8 2.25 -19.06 11.56
CA PRO A 8 2.00 -17.66 11.16
C PRO A 8 3.24 -16.93 10.61
N SER A 9 4.42 -17.28 11.09
CA SER A 9 5.71 -16.76 10.60
C SER A 9 6.04 -17.14 9.16
N SER A 10 5.50 -18.26 8.64
CA SER A 10 5.73 -18.66 7.25
C SER A 10 4.87 -17.86 6.27
N PHE A 11 3.63 -17.52 6.65
CA PHE A 11 2.76 -16.71 5.83
C PHE A 11 3.33 -15.30 5.64
N LYS A 12 3.72 -14.64 6.74
CA LYS A 12 4.35 -13.32 6.68
C LYS A 12 5.61 -13.32 5.81
N ARG A 13 6.45 -14.35 5.94
CA ARG A 13 7.64 -14.50 5.10
C ARG A 13 7.29 -14.62 3.62
N ASN A 14 6.25 -15.38 3.29
CA ASN A 14 5.80 -15.55 1.91
C ASN A 14 5.26 -14.25 1.32
N MET A 15 4.60 -13.40 2.12
CA MET A 15 4.15 -12.07 1.69
C MET A 15 5.32 -11.18 1.23
N HIS A 16 6.48 -11.30 1.88
CA HIS A 16 7.67 -10.52 1.58
C HIS A 16 8.62 -11.20 0.58
N SER A 17 8.35 -12.44 0.19
CA SER A 17 9.20 -13.14 -0.77
C SER A 17 8.97 -12.61 -2.19
N GLY A 18 10.05 -12.35 -2.93
CA GLY A 18 9.98 -11.90 -4.32
C GLY A 18 10.11 -10.39 -4.52
N GLY A 19 10.48 -9.63 -3.48
CA GLY A 19 10.76 -8.20 -3.56
C GLY A 19 9.53 -7.29 -3.49
N PRO A 20 9.73 -5.97 -3.67
CA PRO A 20 8.71 -4.94 -3.43
C PRO A 20 7.45 -5.13 -4.26
N ARG A 21 7.58 -5.48 -5.53
CA ARG A 21 6.44 -5.73 -6.42
C ARG A 21 5.49 -6.78 -5.87
N TRP A 22 6.03 -7.92 -5.45
CA TRP A 22 5.22 -9.01 -4.91
C TRP A 22 4.63 -8.64 -3.57
N LEU A 23 5.34 -7.87 -2.75
CA LEU A 23 4.79 -7.36 -1.49
C LEU A 23 3.56 -6.49 -1.74
N HIS A 24 3.67 -5.47 -2.59
CA HIS A 24 2.54 -4.61 -2.93
C HIS A 24 1.38 -5.37 -3.56
N TYR A 25 1.67 -6.30 -4.47
CA TYR A 25 0.65 -7.14 -5.08
C TYR A 25 -0.06 -8.04 -4.06
N ASN A 26 0.69 -8.69 -3.19
CA ASN A 26 0.13 -9.53 -2.13
C ASN A 26 -0.72 -8.73 -1.14
N ILE A 27 -0.30 -7.51 -0.77
CA ILE A 27 -1.11 -6.62 0.07
C ILE A 27 -2.45 -6.33 -0.63
N SER A 28 -2.43 -5.98 -1.91
CA SER A 28 -3.66 -5.70 -2.66
C SER A 28 -4.60 -6.91 -2.73
N LEU A 29 -4.08 -8.12 -2.91
CA LEU A 29 -4.87 -9.34 -2.91
C LEU A 29 -5.50 -9.63 -1.55
N VAL A 30 -4.75 -9.48 -0.47
CA VAL A 30 -5.25 -9.70 0.89
C VAL A 30 -6.33 -8.69 1.24
N THR A 31 -6.13 -7.42 0.90
CA THR A 31 -7.12 -6.36 1.12
C THR A 31 -8.44 -6.69 0.41
N GLN A 32 -8.38 -7.10 -0.84
CA GLN A 32 -9.58 -7.51 -1.61
C GLN A 32 -10.26 -8.77 -1.04
N ALA A 33 -9.49 -9.68 -0.45
CA ALA A 33 -10.03 -10.91 0.14
C ALA A 33 -10.67 -10.66 1.52
N VAL A 34 -10.05 -9.82 2.35
CA VAL A 34 -10.52 -9.51 3.72
C VAL A 34 -11.67 -8.50 3.68
N ARG A 35 -11.61 -7.53 2.78
CA ARG A 35 -12.61 -6.45 2.61
C ARG A 35 -12.93 -5.75 3.93
N PRO A 36 -12.00 -4.91 4.45
CA PRO A 36 -12.29 -4.16 5.67
C PRO A 36 -13.55 -3.30 5.50
N ASP A 37 -14.47 -3.38 6.46
CA ASP A 37 -15.69 -2.57 6.48
C ASP A 37 -15.43 -1.16 6.99
N PHE A 38 -14.41 -1.01 7.82
CA PHE A 38 -14.02 0.27 8.41
C PHE A 38 -12.55 0.27 8.80
N THR A 39 -11.88 1.39 8.54
CA THR A 39 -10.45 1.57 8.81
C THR A 39 -10.26 2.75 9.75
N ILE A 40 -9.41 2.57 10.75
CA ILE A 40 -9.00 3.63 11.68
C ILE A 40 -7.48 3.66 11.67
N ILE A 41 -6.92 4.86 11.52
CA ILE A 41 -5.48 5.11 11.63
C ILE A 41 -5.23 6.02 12.83
N ASP A 42 -4.42 5.53 13.76
CA ASP A 42 -3.82 6.30 14.82
C ASP A 42 -2.50 6.90 14.32
N GLY A 43 -2.51 8.19 14.13
CA GLY A 43 -1.36 8.98 13.72
C GLY A 43 -0.96 10.02 14.76
N VAL A 44 -1.28 9.80 16.04
CA VAL A 44 -0.84 10.70 17.12
C VAL A 44 0.69 10.78 17.15
N GLU A 45 1.35 9.63 17.13
CA GLU A 45 2.78 9.51 16.91
C GLU A 45 3.05 8.62 15.69
N GLY A 46 3.66 9.17 14.66
CA GLY A 46 4.12 8.44 13.49
C GLY A 46 5.57 8.02 13.63
N MET A 47 6.07 7.27 12.63
CA MET A 47 7.48 6.89 12.54
C MET A 47 8.00 7.15 11.14
N GLU A 48 9.15 7.77 11.04
CA GLU A 48 9.85 8.03 9.78
C GLU A 48 11.18 7.30 9.68
N GLY A 49 11.73 7.19 8.46
CA GLY A 49 13.00 6.53 8.21
C GLY A 49 12.91 5.01 8.28
N ASP A 50 13.89 4.37 8.94
CA ASP A 50 14.09 2.92 8.90
C ASP A 50 13.26 2.17 9.96
N GLY A 51 11.95 2.38 9.94
CA GLY A 51 11.01 1.62 10.76
C GLY A 51 10.99 0.12 10.42
N PRO A 52 10.39 -0.71 11.27
CA PRO A 52 9.73 -0.39 12.53
C PRO A 52 10.67 -0.37 13.75
N ILE A 53 11.97 -0.63 13.59
CA ILE A 53 12.92 -0.79 14.69
C ILE A 53 13.86 0.42 14.82
N SER A 54 14.31 0.96 13.70
CA SER A 54 15.33 2.01 13.65
C SER A 54 14.81 3.34 13.09
N GLY A 55 13.49 3.53 13.12
CA GLY A 55 12.87 4.79 12.72
C GLY A 55 12.91 5.84 13.82
N THR A 56 12.55 7.07 13.45
CA THR A 56 12.46 8.22 14.35
C THR A 56 11.00 8.56 14.59
N PRO A 57 10.54 8.80 15.82
CA PRO A 57 9.17 9.20 16.10
C PRO A 57 8.87 10.60 15.55
N VAL A 58 7.65 10.78 15.04
CA VAL A 58 7.12 12.06 14.54
C VAL A 58 5.84 12.38 15.31
N ASP A 59 5.82 13.43 16.08
CA ASP A 59 4.63 13.95 16.76
C ASP A 59 3.67 14.55 15.70
N HIS A 60 2.77 13.73 15.13
CA HIS A 60 1.89 14.15 14.04
C HIS A 60 0.52 14.65 14.55
N ARG A 61 -0.05 14.01 15.55
CA ARG A 61 -1.31 14.36 16.21
C ARG A 61 -2.52 14.34 15.30
N ILE A 62 -2.60 13.34 14.45
CA ILE A 62 -3.76 13.09 13.57
C ILE A 62 -4.40 11.77 13.89
N ALA A 63 -5.68 11.65 13.55
CA ALA A 63 -6.38 10.37 13.44
C ALA A 63 -7.28 10.42 12.21
N LEU A 64 -7.35 9.31 11.49
CA LEU A 64 -8.21 9.18 10.31
C LEU A 64 -9.09 7.95 10.48
N ALA A 65 -10.30 8.02 9.90
CA ALA A 65 -11.20 6.89 9.87
C ALA A 65 -12.09 6.97 8.62
N GLY A 66 -12.48 5.81 8.09
CA GLY A 66 -13.38 5.75 6.95
C GLY A 66 -13.74 4.32 6.55
N GLU A 67 -14.77 4.21 5.73
CA GLU A 67 -15.26 2.93 5.19
C GLU A 67 -14.42 2.48 3.98
N ASP A 68 -13.86 3.41 3.22
CA ASP A 68 -12.94 3.09 2.12
C ASP A 68 -11.50 3.09 2.63
N ALA A 69 -10.96 1.89 2.88
CA ALA A 69 -9.60 1.71 3.37
C ALA A 69 -8.55 2.32 2.43
N VAL A 70 -8.80 2.30 1.13
CA VAL A 70 -7.89 2.86 0.12
C VAL A 70 -7.88 4.38 0.19
N ALA A 71 -9.06 5.00 0.36
CA ALA A 71 -9.16 6.44 0.54
C ALA A 71 -8.47 6.90 1.83
N VAL A 72 -8.65 6.16 2.93
CA VAL A 72 -7.99 6.46 4.22
C VAL A 72 -6.48 6.38 4.09
N ASP A 73 -5.94 5.31 3.50
CA ASP A 73 -4.49 5.15 3.27
C ASP A 73 -3.94 6.21 2.30
N SER A 74 -4.71 6.58 1.28
CA SER A 74 -4.33 7.65 0.36
C SER A 74 -4.22 9.00 1.07
N MET A 75 -5.16 9.30 1.96
CA MET A 75 -5.08 10.50 2.79
C MET A 75 -3.89 10.48 3.74
N CYS A 76 -3.50 9.30 4.26
CA CYS A 76 -2.26 9.17 5.02
C CYS A 76 -1.04 9.53 4.17
N CYS A 77 -0.97 9.05 2.94
CA CYS A 77 0.13 9.41 2.03
C CYS A 77 0.20 10.93 1.85
N LYS A 78 -0.94 11.59 1.63
CA LYS A 78 -0.99 13.06 1.52
C LYS A 78 -0.47 13.76 2.79
N LEU A 79 -0.94 13.32 3.95
CA LEU A 79 -0.57 13.91 5.23
C LEU A 79 0.90 13.67 5.62
N MET A 80 1.50 12.59 5.10
CA MET A 80 2.93 12.26 5.27
C MET A 80 3.83 12.86 4.17
N ASP A 81 3.26 13.59 3.21
CA ASP A 81 3.95 14.10 2.01
C ASP A 81 4.67 12.99 1.21
N ILE A 82 3.99 11.85 1.07
CA ILE A 82 4.42 10.70 0.28
C ILE A 82 3.61 10.66 -1.02
N SER A 83 4.30 10.53 -2.15
CA SER A 83 3.63 10.40 -3.45
C SER A 83 2.79 9.13 -3.52
N LEU A 84 1.51 9.25 -3.86
CA LEU A 84 0.64 8.08 -4.12
C LEU A 84 1.19 7.18 -5.22
N GLU A 85 1.86 7.77 -6.22
CA GLU A 85 2.48 7.03 -7.31
C GLU A 85 3.60 6.09 -6.84
N ASP A 86 4.12 6.29 -5.64
CA ASP A 86 5.18 5.47 -5.06
C ASP A 86 4.65 4.29 -4.25
N VAL A 87 3.36 4.27 -3.95
CA VAL A 87 2.73 3.23 -3.11
C VAL A 87 2.00 2.20 -3.95
N GLY A 88 2.70 1.12 -4.30
CA GLY A 88 2.26 0.14 -5.29
C GLY A 88 0.92 -0.54 -4.96
N TYR A 89 0.65 -0.93 -3.71
CA TYR A 89 -0.59 -1.61 -3.38
C TYR A 89 -1.82 -0.70 -3.55
N LEU A 90 -1.71 0.60 -3.30
CA LEU A 90 -2.80 1.56 -3.55
C LEU A 90 -3.10 1.68 -5.04
N ASN A 91 -2.05 1.74 -5.87
CA ASN A 91 -2.19 1.78 -7.31
C ASN A 91 -2.81 0.49 -7.87
N TYR A 92 -2.43 -0.69 -7.36
CA TYR A 92 -3.03 -1.96 -7.75
C TYR A 92 -4.51 -2.05 -7.35
N LEU A 93 -4.88 -1.60 -6.15
CA LEU A 93 -6.27 -1.57 -5.69
C LEU A 93 -7.11 -0.63 -6.55
N ALA A 94 -6.65 0.59 -6.78
CA ALA A 94 -7.33 1.56 -7.64
C ALA A 94 -7.53 1.05 -9.08
N ALA A 95 -6.52 0.39 -9.65
CA ALA A 95 -6.59 -0.19 -10.99
C ALA A 95 -7.65 -1.30 -11.12
N THR A 96 -7.99 -1.97 -10.00
CA THR A 96 -9.08 -2.97 -9.96
C THR A 96 -10.44 -2.37 -9.62
N GLY A 97 -10.53 -1.06 -9.41
CA GLY A 97 -11.74 -0.38 -8.94
C GLY A 97 -12.07 -0.64 -7.47
N TYR A 98 -11.11 -1.13 -6.69
CA TYR A 98 -11.26 -1.35 -5.26
C TYR A 98 -10.79 -0.11 -4.49
N GLY A 99 -11.74 0.72 -4.07
CA GLY A 99 -11.48 1.97 -3.36
C GLY A 99 -11.00 3.13 -4.23
N ASN A 100 -10.84 4.29 -3.62
CA ASN A 100 -10.59 5.55 -4.30
C ASN A 100 -9.30 6.20 -3.83
N ILE A 101 -8.42 6.54 -4.79
CA ILE A 101 -7.17 7.29 -4.55
C ILE A 101 -7.21 8.74 -5.02
N ASP A 102 -8.30 9.15 -5.68
CA ASP A 102 -8.46 10.52 -6.19
C ASP A 102 -8.94 11.44 -5.06
N TYR A 103 -8.06 12.28 -4.57
CA TYR A 103 -8.37 13.22 -3.49
C TYR A 103 -9.59 14.11 -3.75
N ASN A 104 -9.89 14.42 -5.02
CA ASN A 104 -11.05 15.25 -5.39
C ASN A 104 -12.38 14.51 -5.26
N LYS A 105 -12.34 13.19 -5.06
CA LYS A 105 -13.50 12.32 -4.90
C LYS A 105 -13.63 11.74 -3.50
N ILE A 106 -12.80 12.21 -2.56
CA ILE A 106 -12.85 11.81 -1.16
C ILE A 106 -13.55 12.90 -0.39
N ASP A 107 -14.72 12.60 0.15
CA ASP A 107 -15.42 13.49 1.07
C ASP A 107 -14.76 13.45 2.45
N ILE A 108 -14.21 14.58 2.86
CA ILE A 108 -13.51 14.70 4.14
C ILE A 108 -14.39 15.43 5.12
N ILE A 109 -14.71 14.74 6.22
CA ILE A 109 -15.46 15.30 7.34
C ILE A 109 -14.50 15.45 8.51
N GLY A 110 -14.33 16.67 9.01
CA GLY A 110 -13.41 16.93 10.10
C GLY A 110 -13.48 18.35 10.61
N SER A 111 -12.77 18.61 11.69
CA SER A 111 -12.74 19.93 12.34
C SER A 111 -11.82 20.92 11.63
N GLU A 112 -10.86 20.45 10.87
CA GLU A 112 -9.81 21.27 10.26
C GLU A 112 -9.51 20.85 8.82
N ASN A 113 -8.93 21.77 8.05
CA ASN A 113 -8.45 21.45 6.71
C ASN A 113 -7.24 20.51 6.79
N PRO A 114 -7.27 19.31 6.17
CA PRO A 114 -6.19 18.37 6.18
C PRO A 114 -4.84 18.94 5.70
N ASP A 115 -4.86 19.91 4.79
CA ASP A 115 -3.64 20.51 4.25
C ASP A 115 -2.81 21.25 5.32
N ASN A 116 -3.43 21.66 6.42
CA ASN A 116 -2.74 22.27 7.57
C ASN A 116 -1.91 21.25 8.36
N HIS A 117 -2.15 19.96 8.14
CA HIS A 117 -1.53 18.86 8.89
C HIS A 117 -0.52 18.07 8.08
N ILE A 118 -0.17 18.53 6.88
CA ILE A 118 0.86 17.87 6.07
C ILE A 118 2.21 18.03 6.74
N LYS A 119 2.88 16.87 6.96
CA LYS A 119 4.26 16.80 7.45
C LYS A 119 5.09 15.96 6.51
N LYS A 120 6.22 16.51 6.08
CA LYS A 120 7.14 15.75 5.24
C LYS A 120 7.90 14.71 6.06
N TYR A 121 7.60 13.44 5.83
CA TYR A 121 8.28 12.32 6.46
C TYR A 121 9.58 11.98 5.73
N LYS A 122 10.60 11.64 6.49
CA LYS A 122 11.84 11.09 5.96
C LYS A 122 11.58 9.67 5.46
N LEU A 123 11.91 9.40 4.22
CA LEU A 123 11.82 8.07 3.65
C LEU A 123 12.84 7.11 4.27
N ALA A 124 12.56 5.81 4.21
CA ALA A 124 13.50 4.76 4.60
C ALA A 124 14.76 4.79 3.71
N SER A 125 15.89 4.34 4.25
CA SER A 125 17.18 4.30 3.52
C SER A 125 17.14 3.44 2.26
N ASN A 126 16.20 2.51 2.17
CA ASN A 126 15.98 1.64 1.02
C ASN A 126 14.79 2.06 0.15
N ALA A 127 14.38 3.34 0.19
CA ALA A 127 13.23 3.84 -0.56
C ALA A 127 13.36 3.56 -2.07
N ASP A 128 14.54 3.75 -2.65
CA ASP A 128 14.78 3.47 -4.08
C ASP A 128 14.52 2.01 -4.42
N TYR A 129 14.94 1.08 -3.57
CA TYR A 129 14.63 -0.34 -3.73
C TYR A 129 13.11 -0.60 -3.66
N GLN A 130 12.39 0.10 -2.79
CA GLN A 130 10.94 -0.06 -2.70
C GLN A 130 10.21 0.37 -3.98
N LEU A 131 10.79 1.26 -4.78
CA LEU A 131 10.23 1.72 -6.05
C LEU A 131 10.42 0.72 -7.22
N GLU A 132 11.20 -0.34 -7.05
CA GLU A 132 11.38 -1.39 -8.08
C GLU A 132 10.05 -2.07 -8.48
N TRP A 133 8.99 -1.90 -7.72
CA TRP A 133 7.68 -2.37 -8.13
C TRP A 133 7.17 -1.71 -9.44
N LYS A 134 7.65 -0.52 -9.77
CA LYS A 134 7.32 0.23 -10.99
C LYS A 134 8.04 -0.30 -12.23
N GLU A 135 9.17 -0.98 -12.05
CA GLU A 135 9.95 -1.50 -13.16
C GLU A 135 9.15 -2.50 -14.01
N PRO A 136 9.31 -2.50 -15.34
CA PRO A 136 8.64 -3.48 -16.19
C PRO A 136 9.02 -4.91 -15.79
N LEU A 137 8.05 -5.83 -15.86
CA LEU A 137 8.31 -7.25 -15.68
C LEU A 137 9.17 -7.76 -16.86
N ASN A 138 10.46 -7.97 -16.62
CA ASN A 138 11.32 -8.70 -17.53
C ASN A 138 10.99 -10.20 -17.41
N LEU A 139 9.89 -10.61 -18.06
CA LEU A 139 9.58 -12.04 -18.16
C LEU A 139 10.65 -12.70 -19.02
N PRO A 140 11.24 -13.83 -18.59
CA PRO A 140 12.10 -14.62 -19.45
C PRO A 140 11.35 -14.93 -20.75
N SER A 141 12.03 -14.86 -21.88
CA SER A 141 11.47 -15.04 -23.23
C SER A 141 10.68 -16.34 -23.45
N GLN A 142 10.90 -17.34 -22.61
CA GLN A 142 10.15 -18.59 -22.61
C GLN A 142 8.68 -18.47 -22.13
N PHE A 143 8.26 -17.35 -21.54
CA PHE A 143 6.87 -17.07 -21.19
C PHE A 143 6.15 -16.22 -22.25
N GLY A 144 6.81 -15.86 -23.34
CA GLY A 144 6.29 -14.99 -24.40
C GLY A 144 5.44 -15.67 -25.47
N SER A 145 5.15 -16.95 -25.38
CA SER A 145 4.24 -17.64 -26.32
C SER A 145 2.89 -17.89 -25.68
N THR A 146 1.94 -17.02 -25.93
CA THR A 146 0.51 -17.30 -25.68
C THR A 146 0.17 -18.60 -26.42
N PRO A 147 -0.38 -19.64 -25.77
CA PRO A 147 -0.85 -20.82 -26.50
C PRO A 147 -1.93 -20.37 -27.47
N ARG A 148 -1.74 -20.62 -28.76
CA ARG A 148 -2.79 -20.41 -29.77
C ARG A 148 -3.98 -21.30 -29.37
N ARG A 149 -5.16 -20.69 -29.19
CA ARG A 149 -6.38 -21.44 -29.11
C ARG A 149 -6.48 -22.33 -30.36
N PRO A 150 -6.79 -23.62 -30.21
CA PRO A 150 -7.12 -24.43 -31.39
C PRO A 150 -8.35 -23.83 -32.06
N ALA A 151 -8.29 -23.69 -33.39
CA ALA A 151 -9.43 -23.30 -34.19
C ALA A 151 -10.53 -24.36 -34.02
N GLN A 152 -11.77 -23.88 -33.75
CA GLN A 152 -12.96 -24.71 -33.81
C GLN A 152 -13.38 -24.92 -35.25
#